data_020585bfa4cd3830c118c66fa778b6c4
#
_entry.id   020585bfa4cd3830c118c66fa778b6c4
#
_cell.length_a   1.000
_cell.length_b   1.000
_cell.length_c   1.000
_cell.angle_alpha   90.00
_cell.angle_beta   90.00
_cell.angle_gamma   90.00
#
_symmetry.space_group_name_H-M   'P 1'
#
loop_
_entity.id
_entity.type
_entity.pdbx_description
1 polymer ?
#
loop_
_entity_poly.entity_id
_entity_poly.type
_entity_poly.pdbx_seq_one_letter_code
_entity_poly.pdbx_strand_id
1 'polypeptide(L)' 'EVKTESPPLDSSGTVDESGFEWIEWPEGSGINHYRKAESQDDWEMWQS' A
#
# COMPACT_ATOMS: atom_id res chain seq x y z
N GLU A 1 13.81 4.23 -16.41
CA GLU A 1 13.67 4.67 -15.51
C GLU A 1 12.90 3.90 -14.62
N VAL A 2 13.14 3.78 -13.55
CA VAL A 2 12.52 3.03 -12.75
C VAL A 2 11.47 3.65 -12.17
N LYS A 3 10.52 3.08 -11.88
CA LYS A 3 9.58 3.61 -11.36
C LYS A 3 9.25 2.99 -10.18
N THR A 4 8.94 3.62 -9.15
CA THR A 4 8.61 2.99 -8.03
C THR A 4 7.33 2.38 -8.24
N GLU A 5 7.15 1.24 -7.77
CA GLU A 5 5.97 0.53 -7.96
C GLU A 5 5.05 0.74 -6.80
N SER A 6 4.68 1.94 -6.53
CA SER A 6 3.78 2.21 -5.43
C SER A 6 2.35 2.33 -5.93
N PRO A 7 1.37 1.96 -5.12
CA PRO A 7 -0.01 2.12 -5.53
C PRO A 7 -0.37 3.58 -5.69
N PRO A 8 -1.33 3.89 -6.55
CA PRO A 8 -1.81 5.26 -6.65
C PRO A 8 -2.44 5.69 -5.33
N LEU A 9 -2.43 6.96 -5.06
CA LEU A 9 -2.96 7.44 -3.80
C LEU A 9 -4.46 7.22 -3.67
N ASP A 10 -5.16 7.11 -4.78
CA ASP A 10 -6.59 6.88 -4.69
C ASP A 10 -6.94 5.41 -4.72
N SER A 11 -5.95 4.52 -4.59
CA SER A 11 -6.25 3.10 -4.48
C SER A 11 -6.73 2.77 -3.10
N SER A 12 -7.52 1.73 -3.00
CA SER A 12 -8.01 1.26 -1.71
C SER A 12 -7.48 -0.11 -1.44
N GLY A 13 -7.20 -0.40 -0.22
CA GLY A 13 -6.76 -1.73 0.17
C GLY A 13 -7.65 -2.26 1.28
N THR A 14 -7.12 -3.18 2.06
CA THR A 14 -7.83 -3.78 3.16
C THR A 14 -7.36 -3.15 4.46
N VAL A 15 -8.30 -2.73 5.29
CA VAL A 15 -7.95 -2.10 6.55
C VAL A 15 -7.91 -3.16 7.63
N ASP A 16 -6.82 -3.18 8.40
CA ASP A 16 -6.69 -4.18 9.45
C ASP A 16 -7.20 -3.60 10.76
N GLU A 17 -7.03 -4.36 11.82
CA GLU A 17 -7.56 -3.95 13.10
C GLU A 17 -6.77 -2.83 13.69
N SER A 18 -5.56 -2.63 13.25
CA SER A 18 -4.73 -1.57 13.80
C SER A 18 -4.99 -0.24 13.15
N GLY A 19 -5.85 -0.21 12.15
CA GLY A 19 -6.14 1.04 11.49
C GLY A 19 -5.22 1.34 10.33
N PHE A 20 -4.57 0.33 9.79
CA PHE A 20 -3.73 0.52 8.64
C PHE A 20 -4.35 -0.14 7.43
N GLU A 21 -4.17 0.48 6.29
CA GLU A 21 -4.68 -0.02 5.04
C GLU A 21 -3.56 -0.72 4.32
N TRP A 22 -3.80 -1.93 3.83
CA TRP A 22 -2.78 -2.75 3.18
C TRP A 22 -3.20 -3.09 1.77
N ILE A 23 -2.25 -3.10 0.86
CA ILE A 23 -2.55 -3.42 -0.51
C ILE A 23 -1.33 -4.11 -1.10
N GLU A 24 -1.55 -5.08 -1.98
CA GLU A 24 -0.47 -5.74 -2.67
C GLU A 24 -0.26 -5.01 -3.97
N TRP A 25 0.94 -4.56 -4.20
CA TRP A 25 1.21 -3.77 -5.39
C TRP A 25 2.68 -3.92 -5.76
N PRO A 26 3.02 -4.23 -6.99
CA PRO A 26 2.07 -4.53 -8.07
C PRO A 26 1.31 -5.81 -7.79
N GLU A 27 0.19 -5.95 -8.44
CA GLU A 27 -0.61 -7.12 -8.20
C GLU A 27 0.17 -8.35 -8.55
N GLY A 28 0.08 -9.36 -7.68
CA GLY A 28 0.75 -10.62 -7.96
C GLY A 28 2.22 -10.61 -7.66
N SER A 29 2.76 -9.51 -7.15
CA SER A 29 4.18 -9.47 -6.89
C SER A 29 4.53 -9.96 -5.50
N GLY A 30 3.56 -10.00 -4.59
CA GLY A 30 3.86 -10.39 -3.24
C GLY A 30 4.41 -9.24 -2.41
N ILE A 31 4.47 -8.05 -2.95
CA ILE A 31 4.96 -6.91 -2.21
C ILE A 31 3.79 -6.17 -1.63
N ASN A 32 3.79 -5.96 -0.33
CA ASN A 32 2.69 -5.28 0.32
C ASN A 32 3.07 -3.86 0.63
N HIS A 33 2.10 -2.98 0.54
CA HIS A 33 2.27 -1.59 0.93
C HIS A 33 1.24 -1.27 1.98
N TYR A 34 1.50 -0.29 2.80
CA TYR A 34 0.56 0.07 3.84
C TYR A 34 0.56 1.56 4.07
N ARG A 35 -0.51 2.04 4.66
CA ARG A 35 -0.59 3.42 5.07
C ARG A 35 -1.69 3.51 6.11
N LYS A 36 -1.79 4.67 6.78
CA LYS A 36 -2.80 4.82 7.76
C LYS A 36 -4.14 4.87 7.08
N ALA A 37 -5.10 4.15 7.62
CA ALA A 37 -6.42 4.10 7.02
C ALA A 37 -7.08 5.46 7.06
N GLU A 38 -7.86 5.73 6.07
CA GLU A 38 -8.59 6.98 5.97
C GLU A 38 -7.70 8.20 5.82
N SER A 39 -6.43 8.02 5.54
CA SER A 39 -5.60 9.14 5.19
C SER A 39 -5.25 8.93 3.74
N GLN A 40 -4.74 9.86 3.09
CA GLN A 40 -4.30 9.66 1.74
C GLN A 40 -2.82 9.92 1.69
N ASP A 41 -2.14 9.45 2.72
CA ASP A 41 -0.71 9.55 2.76
C ASP A 41 -0.08 8.65 1.72
N ASP A 42 1.17 8.86 1.45
CA ASP A 42 1.89 8.02 0.53
C ASP A 42 1.95 6.60 1.07
N TRP A 43 1.89 5.66 0.17
CA TRP A 43 2.02 4.26 0.56
C TRP A 43 3.47 3.98 0.93
N GLU A 44 3.64 3.10 1.90
CA GLU A 44 4.97 2.68 2.32
C GLU A 44 5.14 1.22 2.01
N MET A 45 6.30 0.84 1.53
CA MET A 45 6.51 -0.54 1.20
C MET A 45 6.85 -1.32 2.45
N TRP A 46 6.15 -2.44 2.62
CA TRP A 46 6.40 -3.32 3.76
C TRP A 46 7.42 -4.37 3.33
N GLN A 47 8.41 -4.59 4.16
CA GLN A 47 9.38 -5.62 3.88
C GLN A 47 9.33 -6.64 4.95
N SER A 48 9.28 -7.90 4.61
CA SER A 48 9.24 -8.97 5.61
C SER A 48 10.59 -9.36 6.08
#